data_7a176b594600b4d33310bf87f31f4284
#
_entry.id   7a176b594600b4d33310bf87f31f4284
#
_cell.length_a   1.000
_cell.length_b   1.000
_cell.length_c   1.000
_cell.angle_alpha   90.00
_cell.angle_beta   90.00
_cell.angle_gamma   90.00
#
_symmetry.space_group_name_H-M   'P 1'
#
loop_
_entity.id
_entity.type
_entity.pdbx_description
1 polymer ?
#
loop_
_entity_poly.entity_id
_entity_poly.type
_entity_poly.pdbx_seq_one_letter_code
_entity_poly.pdbx_strand_id
1 'polypeptide(L)'
;MLIACETAIDDGKQISRQSRRDKEFPFQNWFKARLEERKIYFDEPGRNMYPDFRLVHMPLGYELKGLGYPGRVNDYDCNSQIPHGVYRGREIIYVFGRYPANPDENSYGVYDLVLCHGSFLNADNSYVHKNKSVRGMGSFGDLLLRDRKMYVAPTPFGLLDGVERQMTSILPAAWAVSDSLIPVGELVRTETDRLMTGYYFDLTTSKLQATYTENPSAGQQHHFIAYRSSRQPAVTLRQEEDR
;
A
#
# COMPACT_ATOMS: atom_id res chain seq x y z
N MET A 1 12.89 -8.99 1.88
CA MET A 1 11.55 -9.54 1.51
C MET A 1 11.30 -9.48 0.01
N LEU A 2 11.62 -8.41 -0.72
CA LEU A 2 11.37 -8.34 -2.17
C LEU A 2 11.87 -9.60 -2.91
N ILE A 3 13.15 -9.93 -2.76
CA ILE A 3 13.77 -11.11 -3.40
C ILE A 3 13.09 -12.44 -3.00
N ALA A 4 12.65 -12.55 -1.73
CA ALA A 4 11.94 -13.76 -1.29
C ALA A 4 10.60 -13.94 -1.99
N CYS A 5 9.86 -12.84 -2.15
CA CYS A 5 8.58 -12.84 -2.87
C CYS A 5 8.79 -13.10 -4.38
N GLU A 6 9.81 -12.48 -4.96
CA GLU A 6 10.19 -12.71 -6.36
C GLU A 6 10.52 -14.18 -6.62
N THR A 7 11.40 -14.76 -5.80
CA THR A 7 11.73 -16.18 -5.89
C THR A 7 10.47 -17.06 -5.78
N ALA A 8 9.57 -16.74 -4.86
CA ALA A 8 8.34 -17.49 -4.71
C ALA A 8 7.43 -17.41 -5.94
N ILE A 9 7.36 -16.26 -6.59
CA ILE A 9 6.60 -16.08 -7.84
C ILE A 9 7.25 -16.87 -8.98
N ASP A 10 8.56 -16.83 -9.09
CA ASP A 10 9.33 -17.57 -10.10
C ASP A 10 9.19 -19.09 -9.91
N ASP A 11 9.16 -19.55 -8.65
CA ASP A 11 8.91 -20.95 -8.28
C ASP A 11 7.43 -21.37 -8.44
N GLY A 12 6.56 -20.47 -8.91
CA GLY A 12 5.13 -20.77 -9.12
C GLY A 12 4.31 -20.90 -7.84
N LYS A 13 4.79 -20.36 -6.70
CA LYS A 13 4.04 -20.41 -5.44
C LYS A 13 2.81 -19.51 -5.49
N GLN A 14 1.65 -20.12 -5.43
CA GLN A 14 0.37 -19.47 -5.62
C GLN A 14 -0.25 -18.99 -4.31
N ILE A 15 -1.11 -17.98 -4.42
CA ILE A 15 -2.09 -17.66 -3.40
C ILE A 15 -3.11 -18.80 -3.38
N SER A 16 -3.47 -19.29 -2.20
CA SER A 16 -4.48 -20.29 -2.01
C SER A 16 -5.60 -19.76 -1.13
N ARG A 17 -6.85 -20.00 -1.51
CA ARG A 17 -8.05 -19.66 -0.74
C ARG A 17 -8.90 -20.91 -0.49
N GLN A 18 -9.59 -20.95 0.63
CA GLN A 18 -10.47 -22.08 0.96
C GLN A 18 -11.76 -22.08 0.12
N SER A 19 -12.23 -20.89 -0.27
CA SER A 19 -13.43 -20.72 -1.09
C SER A 19 -13.40 -19.37 -1.80
N ARG A 20 -14.31 -19.17 -2.79
CA ARG A 20 -14.49 -17.87 -3.47
C ARG A 20 -14.91 -16.72 -2.54
N ARG A 21 -15.39 -17.03 -1.34
CA ARG A 21 -15.80 -16.04 -0.33
C ARG A 21 -14.64 -15.54 0.52
N ASP A 22 -13.53 -16.30 0.56
CA ASP A 22 -12.33 -15.94 1.29
C ASP A 22 -11.53 -14.91 0.46
N LYS A 23 -11.75 -13.64 0.73
CA LYS A 23 -11.11 -12.50 0.02
C LYS A 23 -10.18 -11.68 0.91
N GLU A 24 -10.25 -11.87 2.23
CA GLU A 24 -9.57 -10.99 3.18
C GLU A 24 -8.11 -11.40 3.41
N PHE A 25 -7.86 -12.69 3.61
CA PHE A 25 -6.56 -13.17 4.07
C PHE A 25 -5.66 -13.90 3.07
N PRO A 26 -6.11 -14.31 1.86
CA PRO A 26 -5.31 -15.20 1.02
C PRO A 26 -3.94 -14.62 0.65
N PHE A 27 -3.88 -13.32 0.33
CA PHE A 27 -2.62 -12.64 0.03
C PHE A 27 -1.74 -12.46 1.28
N GLN A 28 -2.35 -12.18 2.44
CA GLN A 28 -1.61 -12.09 3.71
C GLN A 28 -0.98 -13.43 4.06
N ASN A 29 -1.71 -14.53 3.92
CA ASN A 29 -1.21 -15.89 4.16
C ASN A 29 -0.07 -16.24 3.19
N TRP A 30 -0.18 -15.84 1.93
CA TRP A 30 0.89 -16.02 0.95
C TRP A 30 2.16 -15.27 1.37
N PHE A 31 2.06 -14.03 1.80
CA PHE A 31 3.21 -13.24 2.26
C PHE A 31 3.77 -13.78 3.60
N LYS A 32 2.90 -14.17 4.52
CA LYS A 32 3.27 -14.80 5.78
C LYS A 32 4.19 -16.00 5.57
N ALA A 33 3.86 -16.87 4.63
CA ALA A 33 4.69 -18.01 4.28
C ALA A 33 6.10 -17.60 3.83
N ARG A 34 6.26 -16.43 3.20
CA ARG A 34 7.61 -15.90 2.84
C ARG A 34 8.40 -15.44 4.06
N LEU A 35 7.75 -14.87 5.07
CA LEU A 35 8.40 -14.55 6.35
C LEU A 35 8.87 -15.83 7.06
N GLU A 36 8.02 -16.83 7.12
CA GLU A 36 8.30 -18.14 7.75
C GLU A 36 9.45 -18.87 7.04
N GLU A 37 9.43 -18.96 5.71
CA GLU A 37 10.50 -19.56 4.90
C GLU A 37 11.86 -18.90 5.13
N ARG A 38 11.88 -17.60 5.41
CA ARG A 38 13.07 -16.82 5.72
C ARG A 38 13.44 -16.85 7.21
N LYS A 39 12.67 -17.56 8.04
CA LYS A 39 12.84 -17.61 9.50
C LYS A 39 12.83 -16.21 10.14
N ILE A 40 12.01 -15.32 9.58
CA ILE A 40 11.78 -13.98 10.11
C ILE A 40 10.66 -14.09 11.14
N TYR A 41 10.99 -13.80 12.41
CA TYR A 41 10.01 -13.82 13.50
C TYR A 41 9.15 -12.56 13.49
N PHE A 42 7.86 -12.75 13.63
CA PHE A 42 6.87 -11.68 13.61
C PHE A 42 5.70 -11.99 14.54
N ASP A 43 5.02 -10.93 14.96
CA ASP A 43 3.73 -10.98 15.62
C ASP A 43 2.62 -10.57 14.64
N GLU A 44 1.50 -11.27 14.71
CA GLU A 44 0.24 -10.88 14.05
C GLU A 44 -0.67 -10.26 15.10
N PRO A 45 -0.85 -8.94 15.09
CA PRO A 45 -1.55 -8.26 16.19
C PRO A 45 -3.06 -8.54 16.25
N GLY A 46 -3.59 -9.30 15.31
CA GLY A 46 -5.00 -9.68 15.25
C GLY A 46 -5.84 -8.78 14.34
N ARG A 47 -7.11 -9.17 14.18
CA ARG A 47 -8.03 -8.48 13.28
C ARG A 47 -8.24 -7.02 13.67
N ASN A 48 -8.26 -6.13 12.70
CA ASN A 48 -8.42 -4.68 12.85
C ASN A 48 -7.25 -3.98 13.56
N MET A 49 -6.10 -4.59 13.66
CA MET A 49 -4.89 -3.96 14.18
C MET A 49 -3.90 -3.65 13.04
N TYR A 50 -3.05 -2.67 13.28
CA TYR A 50 -2.10 -2.14 12.31
C TYR A 50 -0.67 -2.16 12.88
N PRO A 51 0.35 -2.49 12.08
CA PRO A 51 0.29 -3.13 10.77
C PRO A 51 -0.03 -4.63 10.85
N ASP A 52 -0.25 -5.30 9.69
CA ASP A 52 -0.60 -6.73 9.63
C ASP A 52 0.47 -7.64 10.25
N PHE A 53 1.75 -7.33 10.02
CA PHE A 53 2.88 -8.06 10.62
C PHE A 53 3.86 -7.12 11.30
N ARG A 54 4.30 -7.47 12.51
CA ARG A 54 5.31 -6.74 13.28
C ARG A 54 6.52 -7.62 13.48
N LEU A 55 7.68 -7.20 12.97
CA LEU A 55 8.89 -7.99 13.17
C LEU A 55 9.37 -7.92 14.62
N VAL A 56 9.78 -9.06 15.17
CA VAL A 56 10.18 -9.16 16.58
C VAL A 56 11.56 -8.55 16.81
N HIS A 57 12.50 -8.82 15.90
CA HIS A 57 13.92 -8.43 16.09
C HIS A 57 14.32 -7.12 15.41
N MET A 58 13.38 -6.49 14.71
CA MET A 58 13.60 -5.20 14.03
C MET A 58 12.39 -4.30 14.23
N PRO A 59 12.58 -2.99 14.34
CA PRO A 59 11.46 -2.03 14.43
C PRO A 59 10.82 -1.80 13.05
N LEU A 60 10.36 -2.87 12.42
CA LEU A 60 9.76 -2.88 11.10
C LEU A 60 8.39 -3.57 11.14
N GLY A 61 7.46 -3.06 10.37
CA GLY A 61 6.15 -3.68 10.15
C GLY A 61 5.77 -3.72 8.68
N TYR A 62 4.96 -4.71 8.32
CA TYR A 62 4.41 -4.86 6.97
C TYR A 62 2.89 -4.69 7.03
N GLU A 63 2.37 -3.84 6.16
CA GLU A 63 0.95 -3.66 5.92
C GLU A 63 0.64 -4.12 4.50
N LEU A 64 -0.27 -5.08 4.33
CA LEU A 64 -0.54 -5.72 3.06
C LEU A 64 -1.78 -5.16 2.37
N LYS A 65 -1.65 -4.92 1.08
CA LYS A 65 -2.72 -4.44 0.21
C LYS A 65 -2.82 -5.33 -1.03
N GLY A 66 -3.75 -6.27 -0.99
CA GLY A 66 -4.05 -7.11 -2.14
C GLY A 66 -4.95 -6.38 -3.14
N LEU A 67 -4.57 -6.37 -4.40
CA LEU A 67 -5.27 -5.69 -5.48
C LEU A 67 -5.70 -6.69 -6.56
N GLY A 68 -7.00 -6.87 -6.70
CA GLY A 68 -7.55 -7.65 -7.81
C GLY A 68 -7.34 -6.94 -9.15
N TYR A 69 -6.78 -7.63 -10.15
CA TYR A 69 -6.52 -7.10 -11.48
C TYR A 69 -7.27 -7.96 -12.54
N PRO A 70 -7.89 -7.38 -13.58
CA PRO A 70 -8.10 -5.94 -13.79
C PRO A 70 -9.02 -5.33 -12.72
N GLY A 71 -8.73 -4.08 -12.38
CA GLY A 71 -9.43 -3.34 -11.33
C GLY A 71 -8.73 -2.03 -11.01
N ARG A 72 -8.75 -1.61 -9.75
CA ARG A 72 -8.02 -0.42 -9.34
C ARG A 72 -6.52 -0.63 -9.52
N VAL A 73 -5.91 0.16 -10.38
CA VAL A 73 -4.47 0.09 -10.67
C VAL A 73 -3.69 1.27 -10.11
N ASN A 74 -4.38 2.39 -9.85
CA ASN A 74 -3.78 3.66 -9.46
C ASN A 74 -4.07 4.06 -8.02
N ASP A 75 -5.00 3.36 -7.33
CA ASP A 75 -5.41 3.69 -5.99
C ASP A 75 -5.75 2.45 -5.15
N TYR A 76 -5.83 2.64 -3.85
CA TYR A 76 -6.33 1.65 -2.91
C TYR A 76 -7.03 2.33 -1.74
N ASP A 77 -7.93 1.62 -1.09
CA ASP A 77 -8.66 2.13 0.06
C ASP A 77 -7.86 1.90 1.35
N CYS A 78 -7.72 2.96 2.15
CA CYS A 78 -7.23 2.89 3.51
C CYS A 78 -8.40 3.01 4.47
N ASN A 79 -8.97 1.89 4.89
CA ASN A 79 -10.01 1.88 5.92
C ASN A 79 -9.44 2.27 7.27
N SER A 80 -9.91 3.34 7.87
CA SER A 80 -9.60 3.76 9.24
C SER A 80 -8.14 4.09 9.59
N GLN A 81 -7.17 3.76 8.75
CA GLN A 81 -5.76 4.06 8.98
C GLN A 81 -5.15 4.79 7.79
N ILE A 82 -4.68 6.02 8.02
CA ILE A 82 -3.87 6.74 7.04
C ILE A 82 -2.51 6.07 6.95
N PRO A 83 -1.92 5.94 5.75
CA PRO A 83 -0.57 5.43 5.62
C PRO A 83 0.44 6.20 6.48
N HIS A 84 1.33 5.49 7.12
CA HIS A 84 2.40 6.06 7.93
C HIS A 84 3.74 5.47 7.52
N GLY A 85 4.78 6.31 7.48
CA GLY A 85 6.16 5.84 7.37
C GLY A 85 6.63 5.22 8.67
N VAL A 86 6.28 5.85 9.80
CA VAL A 86 6.60 5.34 11.14
C VAL A 86 5.33 5.25 11.98
N TYR A 87 5.11 4.11 12.61
CA TYR A 87 3.99 3.91 13.53
C TYR A 87 4.46 3.23 14.81
N ARG A 88 4.28 3.90 15.95
CA ARG A 88 4.71 3.41 17.28
C ARG A 88 6.17 2.95 17.32
N GLY A 89 7.05 3.74 16.72
CA GLY A 89 8.49 3.47 16.67
C GLY A 89 8.91 2.37 15.68
N ARG A 90 8.02 1.95 14.78
CA ARG A 90 8.32 0.98 13.72
C ARG A 90 8.22 1.64 12.36
N GLU A 91 9.18 1.40 11.52
CA GLU A 91 9.10 1.70 10.09
C GLU A 91 8.04 0.81 9.43
N ILE A 92 7.21 1.38 8.56
CA ILE A 92 6.11 0.65 7.93
C ILE A 92 6.35 0.52 6.43
N ILE A 93 6.38 -0.72 5.98
CA ILE A 93 6.43 -1.07 4.55
C ILE A 93 5.06 -1.58 4.13
N TYR A 94 4.46 -0.90 3.19
CA TYR A 94 3.27 -1.37 2.48
C TYR A 94 3.66 -2.36 1.41
N VAL A 95 2.95 -3.47 1.36
CA VAL A 95 3.18 -4.54 0.38
C VAL A 95 1.96 -4.61 -0.52
N PHE A 96 2.11 -4.11 -1.74
CA PHE A 96 1.07 -4.16 -2.75
C PHE A 96 1.28 -5.38 -3.63
N GLY A 97 0.28 -6.26 -3.71
CA GLY A 97 0.30 -7.41 -4.60
C GLY A 97 -0.88 -7.39 -5.54
N ARG A 98 -0.65 -7.53 -6.85
CA ARG A 98 -1.70 -7.70 -7.85
C ARG A 98 -1.85 -9.16 -8.23
N TYR A 99 -3.09 -9.61 -8.31
CA TYR A 99 -3.48 -10.98 -8.65
C TYR A 99 -4.85 -10.96 -9.35
N PRO A 100 -5.33 -12.07 -9.98
CA PRO A 100 -6.62 -12.08 -10.66
C PRO A 100 -7.76 -11.60 -9.76
N ALA A 101 -8.55 -10.62 -10.24
CA ALA A 101 -9.68 -10.06 -9.48
C ALA A 101 -10.76 -11.13 -9.21
N ASN A 102 -11.02 -11.96 -10.21
CA ASN A 102 -12.03 -13.01 -10.16
C ASN A 102 -11.44 -14.33 -10.67
N PRO A 103 -10.54 -14.97 -9.91
CA PRO A 103 -9.95 -16.22 -10.35
C PRO A 103 -11.01 -17.33 -10.35
N ASP A 104 -11.03 -18.14 -11.40
CA ASP A 104 -11.93 -19.31 -11.49
C ASP A 104 -11.52 -20.40 -10.50
N GLU A 105 -10.22 -20.53 -10.27
CA GLU A 105 -9.64 -21.51 -9.36
C GLU A 105 -9.42 -20.94 -7.96
N ASN A 106 -9.25 -21.84 -6.99
CA ASN A 106 -8.91 -21.47 -5.62
C ASN A 106 -7.41 -21.24 -5.40
N SER A 107 -6.59 -21.49 -6.43
CA SER A 107 -5.15 -21.20 -6.43
C SER A 107 -4.81 -20.34 -7.64
N TYR A 108 -4.08 -19.26 -7.42
CA TYR A 108 -3.74 -18.29 -8.48
C TYR A 108 -2.44 -17.53 -8.16
N GLY A 109 -1.78 -17.09 -9.21
CA GLY A 109 -0.48 -16.40 -9.10
C GLY A 109 -0.59 -14.95 -8.66
N VAL A 110 0.51 -14.43 -8.11
CA VAL A 110 0.76 -13.00 -7.96
C VAL A 110 1.39 -12.50 -9.25
N TYR A 111 0.82 -11.46 -9.85
CA TYR A 111 1.34 -10.87 -11.08
C TYR A 111 2.48 -9.90 -10.81
N ASP A 112 2.23 -8.99 -9.87
CA ASP A 112 3.13 -7.89 -9.54
C ASP A 112 3.21 -7.71 -8.03
N LEU A 113 4.33 -7.17 -7.58
CA LEU A 113 4.55 -6.87 -6.18
C LEU A 113 5.35 -5.57 -6.03
N VAL A 114 4.87 -4.67 -5.19
CA VAL A 114 5.62 -3.47 -4.80
C VAL A 114 5.68 -3.37 -3.29
N LEU A 115 6.89 -3.26 -2.76
CA LEU A 115 7.14 -2.93 -1.36
C LEU A 115 7.42 -1.43 -1.27
N CYS A 116 6.60 -0.69 -0.55
CA CYS A 116 6.68 0.76 -0.53
C CYS A 116 6.72 1.26 0.92
N HIS A 117 7.73 2.07 1.26
CA HIS A 117 7.75 2.73 2.55
C HIS A 117 6.54 3.66 2.72
N GLY A 118 5.91 3.65 3.90
CA GLY A 118 4.67 4.40 4.12
C GLY A 118 4.79 5.92 3.91
N SER A 119 5.98 6.51 4.12
CA SER A 119 6.21 7.94 3.84
C SER A 119 6.07 8.30 2.37
N PHE A 120 6.26 7.35 1.45
CA PHE A 120 6.02 7.59 0.03
C PHE A 120 4.54 7.85 -0.26
N LEU A 121 3.65 7.28 0.53
CA LEU A 121 2.21 7.44 0.40
C LEU A 121 1.69 8.64 1.20
N ASN A 122 2.31 8.90 2.35
CA ASN A 122 1.99 10.02 3.22
C ASN A 122 3.26 10.50 3.92
N ALA A 123 3.77 11.64 3.51
CA ALA A 123 5.01 12.22 4.04
C ALA A 123 4.86 12.71 5.48
N ASP A 124 3.69 13.17 5.88
CA ASP A 124 3.43 13.69 7.22
C ASP A 124 3.00 12.58 8.18
N ASN A 125 3.97 12.05 8.93
CA ASN A 125 3.72 11.04 9.95
C ASN A 125 3.03 11.59 11.20
N SER A 126 2.97 12.91 11.39
CA SER A 126 2.32 13.56 12.53
C SER A 126 0.83 13.79 12.30
N TYR A 127 0.38 13.64 11.06
CA TYR A 127 -0.98 13.92 10.68
C TYR A 127 -1.97 12.92 11.31
N VAL A 128 -2.85 13.45 12.14
CA VAL A 128 -3.95 12.67 12.72
C VAL A 128 -5.23 13.04 12.01
N HIS A 129 -5.83 12.09 11.33
CA HIS A 129 -7.08 12.30 10.65
C HIS A 129 -8.22 12.55 11.66
N LYS A 130 -8.88 13.70 11.53
CA LYS A 130 -9.93 14.14 12.45
C LYS A 130 -11.34 13.72 12.03
N ASN A 131 -11.49 12.89 11.01
CA ASN A 131 -12.80 12.37 10.69
C ASN A 131 -13.32 11.57 11.87
N LYS A 132 -14.32 12.13 12.53
CA LYS A 132 -15.12 11.33 13.42
C LYS A 132 -15.96 10.42 12.54
N SER A 133 -15.84 9.11 12.73
CA SER A 133 -16.79 8.21 12.13
C SER A 133 -18.19 8.62 12.59
N VAL A 134 -19.04 8.92 11.66
CA VAL A 134 -20.48 8.97 11.94
C VAL A 134 -20.86 7.53 12.22
N ARG A 135 -21.11 7.20 13.47
CA ARG A 135 -21.57 5.85 13.84
C ARG A 135 -23.05 5.77 13.47
N GLY A 136 -23.33 4.98 12.47
CA GLY A 136 -24.69 4.76 12.03
C GLY A 136 -24.79 4.56 10.54
N MET A 137 -25.97 4.29 10.09
CA MET A 137 -26.33 4.25 8.68
C MET A 137 -27.36 5.31 8.41
N GLY A 138 -27.08 6.18 7.44
CA GLY A 138 -28.03 7.11 6.90
C GLY A 138 -28.54 6.63 5.54
N SER A 139 -29.78 6.90 5.25
CA SER A 139 -30.34 6.68 3.92
C SER A 139 -30.76 8.00 3.32
N PHE A 140 -30.43 8.20 2.06
CA PHE A 140 -30.82 9.36 1.28
C PHE A 140 -31.53 8.89 0.01
N GLY A 141 -32.83 8.66 0.08
CA GLY A 141 -33.54 7.96 -0.96
C GLY A 141 -32.96 6.56 -1.17
N ASP A 142 -32.40 6.31 -2.32
CA ASP A 142 -31.76 5.03 -2.69
C ASP A 142 -30.30 4.93 -2.25
N LEU A 143 -29.71 6.00 -1.70
CA LEU A 143 -28.33 6.04 -1.27
C LEU A 143 -28.19 5.62 0.19
N LEU A 144 -27.56 4.48 0.43
CA LEU A 144 -27.19 4.03 1.75
C LEU A 144 -25.79 4.52 2.10
N LEU A 145 -25.68 5.44 3.06
CA LEU A 145 -24.41 5.93 3.58
C LEU A 145 -23.96 5.01 4.72
N ARG A 146 -22.86 4.33 4.52
CA ARG A 146 -22.26 3.47 5.54
C ARG A 146 -21.17 4.22 6.28
N ASP A 147 -21.21 4.12 7.60
CA ASP A 147 -20.17 4.64 8.50
C ASP A 147 -18.85 3.89 8.30
N ARG A 148 -18.09 4.31 7.31
CA ARG A 148 -16.72 3.83 7.09
C ARG A 148 -15.81 4.99 6.77
N LYS A 149 -14.74 5.10 7.53
CA LYS A 149 -13.62 5.95 7.17
C LYS A 149 -12.87 5.26 6.03
N MET A 150 -13.03 5.75 4.84
CA MET A 150 -12.28 5.27 3.68
C MET A 150 -11.42 6.40 3.15
N TYR A 151 -10.17 6.09 2.90
CA TYR A 151 -9.23 6.94 2.20
C TYR A 151 -8.83 6.23 0.94
N VAL A 152 -8.64 7.00 -0.12
CA VAL A 152 -8.10 6.52 -1.38
C VAL A 152 -6.74 7.16 -1.51
N ALA A 153 -5.72 6.34 -1.69
CA ALA A 153 -4.36 6.78 -1.90
C ALA A 153 -3.82 6.16 -3.20
N PRO A 154 -3.00 6.88 -3.97
CA PRO A 154 -2.40 6.32 -5.17
C PRO A 154 -1.49 5.14 -4.80
N THR A 155 -1.56 4.08 -5.60
CA THR A 155 -0.65 2.95 -5.48
C THR A 155 0.71 3.29 -6.07
N PRO A 156 1.79 2.65 -5.60
CA PRO A 156 3.13 2.88 -6.14
C PRO A 156 3.38 2.18 -7.48
N PHE A 157 2.37 1.65 -8.15
CA PHE A 157 2.51 1.09 -9.48
C PHE A 157 2.62 2.20 -10.51
N GLY A 158 3.81 2.44 -11.03
CA GLY A 158 4.12 3.53 -11.95
C GLY A 158 5.13 3.15 -13.02
N LEU A 159 5.15 1.88 -13.45
CA LEU A 159 6.01 1.46 -14.55
C LEU A 159 5.42 1.81 -15.91
N LEU A 160 6.31 1.94 -16.91
CA LEU A 160 5.92 2.13 -18.30
C LEU A 160 5.02 0.98 -18.78
N ASP A 161 4.19 1.29 -19.77
CA ASP A 161 3.36 0.29 -20.43
C ASP A 161 4.22 -0.85 -21.01
N GLY A 162 3.68 -2.07 -20.96
CA GLY A 162 4.38 -3.27 -21.43
C GLY A 162 5.37 -3.88 -20.45
N VAL A 163 5.52 -3.30 -19.25
CA VAL A 163 6.31 -3.94 -18.20
C VAL A 163 5.45 -4.96 -17.46
N GLU A 164 5.78 -6.21 -17.68
CA GLU A 164 5.20 -7.33 -16.95
C GLU A 164 6.01 -7.61 -15.67
N ARG A 165 5.35 -8.23 -14.68
CA ARG A 165 5.98 -8.74 -13.46
C ARG A 165 6.76 -7.66 -12.70
N GLN A 166 6.08 -6.57 -12.38
CA GLN A 166 6.68 -5.51 -11.56
C GLN A 166 7.02 -6.03 -10.17
N MET A 167 8.33 -6.09 -9.88
CA MET A 167 8.88 -6.44 -8.57
C MET A 167 9.79 -5.29 -8.13
N THR A 168 9.23 -4.36 -7.36
CA THR A 168 9.90 -3.09 -7.06
C THR A 168 9.82 -2.80 -5.56
N SER A 169 10.87 -2.18 -5.01
CA SER A 169 10.85 -1.64 -3.65
C SER A 169 11.11 -0.15 -3.71
N ILE A 170 10.24 0.66 -3.10
CA ILE A 170 10.36 2.12 -3.02
C ILE A 170 10.68 2.48 -1.58
N LEU A 171 11.89 2.97 -1.34
CA LEU A 171 12.43 3.23 -0.01
C LEU A 171 12.96 4.65 0.10
N PRO A 172 13.01 5.25 1.31
CA PRO A 172 13.66 6.54 1.53
C PRO A 172 15.10 6.53 1.02
N ALA A 173 15.52 7.58 0.34
CA ALA A 173 16.87 7.66 -0.26
C ALA A 173 18.00 7.53 0.77
N ALA A 174 17.75 7.89 2.03
CA ALA A 174 18.72 7.76 3.12
C ALA A 174 18.88 6.33 3.69
N TRP A 175 18.05 5.39 3.25
CA TRP A 175 18.14 4.02 3.77
C TRP A 175 19.30 3.24 3.14
N ALA A 176 20.06 2.53 3.98
CA ALA A 176 21.00 1.55 3.51
C ALA A 176 20.25 0.31 3.01
N VAL A 177 20.57 -0.13 1.80
CA VAL A 177 19.95 -1.29 1.16
C VAL A 177 21.00 -2.36 0.86
N SER A 178 20.55 -3.59 0.64
CA SER A 178 21.43 -4.70 0.25
C SER A 178 21.95 -4.50 -1.18
N ASP A 179 23.20 -4.90 -1.45
CA ASP A 179 23.82 -4.91 -2.79
C ASP A 179 23.06 -5.74 -3.83
N SER A 180 22.16 -6.60 -3.38
CA SER A 180 21.26 -7.35 -4.26
C SER A 180 20.10 -6.53 -4.84
N LEU A 181 19.97 -5.28 -4.44
CA LEU A 181 18.97 -4.33 -4.94
C LEU A 181 19.67 -3.27 -5.81
N ILE A 182 19.17 -3.09 -7.02
CA ILE A 182 19.69 -2.12 -7.99
C ILE A 182 18.73 -0.95 -8.08
N PRO A 183 19.21 0.30 -7.93
CA PRO A 183 18.37 1.48 -8.13
C PRO A 183 17.95 1.58 -9.60
N VAL A 184 16.67 1.85 -9.84
CA VAL A 184 16.08 1.99 -11.17
C VAL A 184 15.42 3.34 -11.41
N GLY A 185 15.24 4.14 -10.38
CA GLY A 185 14.70 5.47 -10.50
C GLY A 185 14.70 6.22 -9.18
N GLU A 186 14.72 7.54 -9.26
CA GLU A 186 14.56 8.45 -8.13
C GLU A 186 13.15 9.05 -8.20
N LEU A 187 12.50 9.15 -7.05
CA LEU A 187 11.14 9.66 -6.91
C LEU A 187 11.14 10.76 -5.85
N VAL A 188 10.51 11.88 -6.16
CA VAL A 188 10.36 13.00 -5.24
C VAL A 188 8.87 13.20 -4.94
N ARG A 189 8.55 13.30 -3.65
CA ARG A 189 7.22 13.70 -3.18
C ARG A 189 7.32 15.08 -2.57
N THR A 190 6.52 16.01 -3.09
CA THR A 190 6.42 17.37 -2.55
C THR A 190 5.13 17.50 -1.75
N GLU A 191 5.24 17.99 -0.53
CA GLU A 191 4.07 18.21 0.32
C GLU A 191 3.18 19.31 -0.21
N THR A 192 1.87 19.03 -0.19
CA THR A 192 0.85 19.97 -0.67
C THR A 192 0.63 21.11 0.30
N ASP A 193 0.10 22.24 -0.19
CA ASP A 193 -0.19 23.43 0.61
C ASP A 193 -1.22 23.19 1.71
N ARG A 194 -2.13 22.25 1.49
CA ARG A 194 -3.22 21.95 2.42
C ARG A 194 -3.39 20.47 2.63
N LEU A 195 -3.68 20.09 3.86
CA LEU A 195 -4.00 18.72 4.26
C LEU A 195 -5.52 18.55 4.37
N MET A 196 -6.04 17.47 3.81
CA MET A 196 -7.44 17.11 3.98
C MET A 196 -7.64 16.54 5.39
N THR A 197 -8.38 17.25 6.23
CA THR A 197 -8.65 16.87 7.62
C THR A 197 -9.92 16.07 7.81
N GLY A 198 -10.78 16.07 6.80
CA GLY A 198 -12.03 15.34 6.87
C GLY A 198 -12.86 15.52 5.60
N TYR A 199 -13.95 14.79 5.54
CA TYR A 199 -14.98 14.97 4.53
C TYR A 199 -16.36 14.64 5.14
N TYR A 200 -17.39 15.23 4.57
CA TYR A 200 -18.76 14.93 4.92
C TYR A 200 -19.66 15.02 3.69
N PHE A 201 -20.78 14.35 3.75
CA PHE A 201 -21.80 14.47 2.74
C PHE A 201 -22.85 15.51 3.19
N ASP A 202 -22.95 16.60 2.44
CA ASP A 202 -23.94 17.63 2.69
C ASP A 202 -25.30 17.17 2.14
N LEU A 203 -26.20 16.86 3.06
CA LEU A 203 -27.54 16.37 2.71
C LEU A 203 -28.41 17.42 2.03
N THR A 204 -28.12 18.72 2.22
CA THR A 204 -28.89 19.80 1.61
C THR A 204 -28.55 19.94 0.13
N THR A 205 -27.28 19.83 -0.20
CA THR A 205 -26.78 20.01 -1.56
C THR A 205 -26.52 18.70 -2.29
N SER A 206 -26.63 17.56 -1.60
CA SER A 206 -26.27 16.22 -2.09
C SER A 206 -24.85 16.15 -2.63
N LYS A 207 -23.92 16.86 -1.98
CA LYS A 207 -22.51 16.91 -2.42
C LYS A 207 -21.56 16.44 -1.32
N LEU A 208 -20.51 15.77 -1.75
CA LEU A 208 -19.38 15.48 -0.90
C LEU A 208 -18.54 16.76 -0.72
N GLN A 209 -18.29 17.13 0.54
CA GLN A 209 -17.45 18.27 0.89
C GLN A 209 -16.25 17.82 1.70
N ALA A 210 -15.07 18.31 1.34
CA ALA A 210 -13.83 18.07 2.06
C ALA A 210 -13.47 19.29 2.93
N THR A 211 -12.93 19.01 4.10
CA THR A 211 -12.35 20.02 5.01
C THR A 211 -10.85 19.96 4.95
N TYR A 212 -10.19 21.10 4.99
CA TYR A 212 -8.76 21.24 4.87
C TYR A 212 -8.18 22.08 6.00
N THR A 213 -6.88 21.91 6.24
CA THR A 213 -6.07 22.79 7.07
C THR A 213 -4.77 23.13 6.30
N GLU A 214 -4.15 24.25 6.63
CA GLU A 214 -2.84 24.61 6.10
C GLU A 214 -1.81 23.53 6.48
N ASN A 215 -0.92 23.23 5.57
CA ASN A 215 0.18 22.30 5.80
C ASN A 215 1.43 23.10 6.23
N PRO A 216 1.91 22.93 7.48
CA PRO A 216 3.10 23.64 7.95
C PRO A 216 4.38 23.20 7.22
N SER A 217 4.35 22.08 6.54
CA SER A 217 5.46 21.52 5.77
C SER A 217 5.28 21.68 4.26
N ALA A 218 4.37 22.57 3.82
CA ALA A 218 4.10 22.81 2.41
C ALA A 218 5.40 23.06 1.61
N GLY A 219 5.53 22.39 0.46
CA GLY A 219 6.71 22.51 -0.39
C GLY A 219 7.92 21.67 0.04
N GLN A 220 7.88 21.03 1.21
CA GLN A 220 8.95 20.12 1.62
C GLN A 220 9.05 18.94 0.66
N GLN A 221 10.26 18.60 0.26
CA GLN A 221 10.54 17.47 -0.62
C GLN A 221 11.06 16.27 0.16
N HIS A 222 10.56 15.10 -0.20
CA HIS A 222 10.96 13.81 0.33
C HIS A 222 11.46 12.93 -0.82
N HIS A 223 12.68 12.43 -0.70
CA HIS A 223 13.37 11.68 -1.73
C HIS A 223 13.30 10.19 -1.48
N PHE A 224 12.94 9.44 -2.51
CA PHE A 224 12.85 7.99 -2.50
C PHE A 224 13.59 7.41 -3.68
N ILE A 225 14.09 6.18 -3.51
CA ILE A 225 14.69 5.43 -4.60
C ILE A 225 13.88 4.16 -4.83
N ALA A 226 13.56 3.90 -6.07
CA ALA A 226 12.97 2.65 -6.50
C ALA A 226 14.08 1.66 -6.82
N TYR A 227 13.95 0.45 -6.28
CA TYR A 227 14.90 -0.64 -6.44
C TYR A 227 14.23 -1.85 -7.07
N ARG A 228 15.00 -2.59 -7.85
CA ARG A 228 14.67 -3.95 -8.28
C ARG A 228 15.77 -4.91 -7.86
N SER A 229 15.48 -6.19 -7.89
CA SER A 229 16.56 -7.15 -7.68
C SER A 229 17.50 -7.19 -8.90
N SER A 230 18.75 -7.55 -8.68
CA SER A 230 19.74 -7.74 -9.76
C SER A 230 19.36 -8.86 -10.75
N ARG A 231 18.35 -9.66 -10.43
CA ARG A 231 17.84 -10.77 -11.27
C ARG A 231 16.84 -10.30 -12.32
N GLN A 232 16.30 -9.09 -12.18
CA GLN A 232 15.29 -8.54 -13.07
C GLN A 232 15.92 -7.64 -14.15
N PRO A 233 15.34 -7.58 -15.35
CA PRO A 233 15.80 -6.65 -16.38
C PRO A 233 15.67 -5.20 -15.91
N ALA A 234 16.52 -4.33 -16.46
CA ALA A 234 16.43 -2.91 -16.21
C ALA A 234 15.06 -2.38 -16.68
N VAL A 235 14.42 -1.56 -15.84
CA VAL A 235 13.12 -0.97 -16.12
C VAL A 235 13.16 0.50 -15.73
N THR A 236 12.60 1.35 -16.58
CA THR A 236 12.42 2.77 -16.30
C THR A 236 11.06 2.96 -15.61
N LEU A 237 11.03 3.72 -14.53
CA LEU A 237 9.76 4.14 -13.93
C LEU A 237 9.09 5.16 -14.85
N ARG A 238 7.75 5.12 -14.89
CA ARG A 238 6.98 6.18 -15.52
C ARG A 238 7.21 7.46 -14.73
N GLN A 239 7.80 8.45 -15.38
CA GLN A 239 7.81 9.82 -14.89
C GLN A 239 6.54 10.49 -15.40
N GLU A 240 5.83 11.22 -14.54
CA GLU A 240 4.78 12.10 -15.02
C GLU A 240 5.48 13.17 -15.87
N GLU A 241 5.17 13.22 -17.15
CA GLU A 241 5.50 14.39 -17.96
C GLU A 241 4.73 15.56 -17.36
N ASP A 242 5.42 16.67 -17.15
CA ASP A 242 4.82 17.94 -16.71
C ASP A 242 3.64 18.27 -17.64
N ARG A 243 2.43 18.21 -17.10
CA ARG A 243 1.18 18.59 -17.79
C ARG A 243 0.88 20.06 -17.57
#